data_1e039faae8d850abf877ab9a48ddebee
#
_entry.id   1e039faae8d850abf877ab9a48ddebee
#
_cell.length_a   1.000
_cell.length_b   1.000
_cell.length_c   1.000
_cell.angle_alpha   90.00
_cell.angle_beta   90.00
_cell.angle_gamma   90.00
#
_symmetry.space_group_name_H-M   'P 1'
#
loop_
_entity.id
_entity.type
_entity.pdbx_description
1 polymer ?
#
loop_
_entity_poly.entity_id
_entity_poly.type
_entity_poly.pdbx_seq_one_letter_code
_entity_poly.pdbx_strand_id
1 'polypeptide(L)'
;MSKYTLKGSPELDARIDSDLRRISEAVRDSRYGSLYRALVLIGGYARGEGTPFLVNGKQVPFNDYDLVVVSKPLNRRQRAGVQSDLRGWESTLSAELNLPVDLCLYPENVLRQAEFSLLNYEMKYGHLVVWGEQDIIGLLPEYPHDRIPLSEGTRLLMNRGKLLLDVRRALRTQTTFTDEERIRYIKFLFKALLAFGDCTLLAHADYDLLYSVKKERIGNYVDADMPDPAFMVEGFRRAVAFKEWGDFQPLEKEAWREEFERICRYYVLFLQWYEKRRVGADIMKVGEYLAALATAGRECGVGKAIMLNLRLFGWRALECGGRLVDIHPRARLYLALPRLLGGSCSAEELQHILSVSSGQREAMESQFYKLQKRVS
;
A
#
# COMPACT_ATOMS: atom_id res chain seq x y z
N MET A 1 -20.38 -7.00 -20.08
CA MET A 1 -19.31 -6.40 -19.22
C MET A 1 -18.72 -7.54 -18.40
N SER A 2 -17.41 -7.59 -18.25
CA SER A 2 -16.76 -8.53 -17.34
C SER A 2 -17.16 -8.24 -15.89
N LYS A 3 -17.21 -9.29 -15.06
CA LYS A 3 -17.58 -9.19 -13.64
C LYS A 3 -16.46 -8.62 -12.78
N TYR A 4 -15.21 -8.96 -13.13
CA TYR A 4 -14.05 -8.70 -12.27
C TYR A 4 -13.09 -7.65 -12.83
N THR A 5 -13.22 -7.32 -14.12
CA THR A 5 -12.30 -6.42 -14.83
C THR A 5 -13.06 -5.53 -15.81
N LEU A 6 -12.51 -4.38 -16.19
CA LEU A 6 -13.16 -3.51 -17.18
C LEU A 6 -13.08 -4.07 -18.61
N LYS A 7 -12.00 -4.78 -18.94
CA LYS A 7 -11.66 -5.24 -20.30
C LYS A 7 -11.33 -6.75 -20.36
N GLY A 8 -11.81 -7.52 -19.40
CA GLY A 8 -11.60 -8.95 -19.36
C GLY A 8 -12.54 -9.74 -20.27
N SER A 9 -12.07 -10.91 -20.68
CA SER A 9 -12.87 -11.88 -21.43
C SER A 9 -13.75 -12.72 -20.49
N PRO A 10 -14.81 -13.38 -21.04
CA PRO A 10 -15.61 -14.34 -20.26
C PRO A 10 -14.79 -15.49 -19.67
N GLU A 11 -13.72 -15.92 -20.37
CA GLU A 11 -12.83 -16.98 -19.90
C GLU A 11 -12.01 -16.51 -18.67
N LEU A 12 -11.60 -15.23 -18.63
CA LEU A 12 -10.96 -14.65 -17.46
C LEU A 12 -11.91 -14.60 -16.26
N ASP A 13 -13.16 -14.19 -16.47
CA ASP A 13 -14.17 -14.19 -15.41
C ASP A 13 -14.42 -15.61 -14.88
N ALA A 14 -14.55 -16.61 -15.77
CA ALA A 14 -14.71 -18.01 -15.38
C ALA A 14 -13.50 -18.54 -14.61
N ARG A 15 -12.28 -18.14 -14.97
CA ARG A 15 -11.05 -18.48 -14.25
C ARG A 15 -11.09 -17.88 -12.84
N ILE A 16 -11.41 -16.59 -12.70
CA ILE A 16 -11.48 -15.91 -11.39
C ILE A 16 -12.59 -16.55 -10.53
N ASP A 17 -13.77 -16.85 -11.09
CA ASP A 17 -14.83 -17.57 -10.37
C ASP A 17 -14.36 -18.94 -9.85
N SER A 18 -13.58 -19.67 -10.65
CA SER A 18 -13.00 -20.97 -10.25
C SER A 18 -11.98 -20.80 -9.13
N ASP A 19 -11.09 -19.83 -9.24
CA ASP A 19 -10.06 -19.54 -8.23
C ASP A 19 -10.70 -19.14 -6.89
N LEU A 20 -11.70 -18.25 -6.91
CA LEU A 20 -12.42 -17.80 -5.71
C LEU A 20 -13.22 -18.95 -5.06
N ARG A 21 -13.82 -19.85 -5.86
CA ARG A 21 -14.46 -21.06 -5.36
C ARG A 21 -13.46 -21.95 -4.64
N ARG A 22 -12.31 -22.21 -5.25
CA ARG A 22 -11.24 -23.02 -4.67
C ARG A 22 -10.72 -22.43 -3.36
N ILE A 23 -10.52 -21.11 -3.30
CA ILE A 23 -10.13 -20.41 -2.07
C ILE A 23 -11.22 -20.56 -1.00
N SER A 24 -12.48 -20.36 -1.37
CA SER A 24 -13.62 -20.47 -0.46
C SER A 24 -13.73 -21.87 0.16
N GLU A 25 -13.56 -22.92 -0.64
CA GLU A 25 -13.57 -24.31 -0.17
C GLU A 25 -12.44 -24.55 0.83
N ALA A 26 -11.21 -24.14 0.49
CA ALA A 26 -10.05 -24.29 1.38
C ALA A 26 -10.23 -23.60 2.73
N VAL A 27 -10.72 -22.35 2.71
CA VAL A 27 -10.97 -21.58 3.93
C VAL A 27 -12.08 -22.21 4.77
N ARG A 28 -13.20 -22.59 4.14
CA ARG A 28 -14.35 -23.17 4.81
C ARG A 28 -14.04 -24.54 5.45
N ASP A 29 -13.30 -25.38 4.72
CA ASP A 29 -12.97 -26.73 5.13
C ASP A 29 -11.71 -26.79 6.01
N SER A 30 -11.09 -25.63 6.31
CA SER A 30 -9.95 -25.52 7.20
C SER A 30 -10.29 -25.89 8.65
N ARG A 31 -9.24 -26.11 9.45
CA ARG A 31 -9.37 -26.45 10.88
C ARG A 31 -10.26 -25.47 11.66
N TYR A 32 -10.32 -24.23 11.25
CA TYR A 32 -11.07 -23.17 11.93
C TYR A 32 -12.33 -22.73 11.18
N GLY A 33 -12.71 -23.42 10.10
CA GLY A 33 -13.84 -23.05 9.25
C GLY A 33 -15.14 -22.79 9.98
N SER A 34 -15.43 -23.55 11.05
CA SER A 34 -16.63 -23.38 11.90
C SER A 34 -16.67 -22.03 12.67
N LEU A 35 -15.55 -21.33 12.76
CA LEU A 35 -15.45 -20.00 13.35
C LEU A 35 -15.67 -18.88 12.33
N TYR A 36 -15.59 -19.17 11.03
CA TYR A 36 -15.74 -18.18 10.00
C TYR A 36 -17.21 -17.88 9.69
N ARG A 37 -17.52 -16.66 9.34
CA ARG A 37 -18.84 -16.17 8.97
C ARG A 37 -18.94 -15.83 7.50
N ALA A 38 -17.87 -15.27 6.94
CA ALA A 38 -17.81 -14.91 5.54
C ALA A 38 -16.37 -14.87 5.01
N LEU A 39 -16.25 -15.02 3.69
CA LEU A 39 -15.08 -14.71 2.89
C LEU A 39 -15.45 -13.59 1.94
N VAL A 40 -14.72 -12.51 1.98
CA VAL A 40 -15.02 -11.27 1.26
C VAL A 40 -13.82 -10.88 0.40
N LEU A 41 -14.03 -10.76 -0.91
CA LEU A 41 -13.06 -10.22 -1.84
C LEU A 41 -13.08 -8.70 -1.74
N ILE A 42 -11.90 -8.08 -1.72
CA ILE A 42 -11.70 -6.62 -1.73
C ILE A 42 -10.78 -6.22 -2.88
N GLY A 43 -10.47 -4.93 -3.00
CA GLY A 43 -9.55 -4.45 -4.03
C GLY A 43 -10.14 -4.40 -5.43
N GLY A 44 -9.28 -4.43 -6.45
CA GLY A 44 -9.67 -4.19 -7.83
C GLY A 44 -10.66 -5.20 -8.38
N TYR A 45 -10.46 -6.49 -8.13
CA TYR A 45 -11.38 -7.53 -8.61
C TYR A 45 -12.77 -7.44 -7.99
N ALA A 46 -12.89 -7.04 -6.73
CA ALA A 46 -14.18 -6.86 -6.09
C ALA A 46 -14.99 -5.72 -6.72
N ARG A 47 -14.30 -4.69 -7.23
CA ARG A 47 -14.91 -3.51 -7.86
C ARG A 47 -15.11 -3.63 -9.38
N GLY A 48 -14.79 -4.77 -9.97
CA GLY A 48 -14.82 -4.94 -11.43
C GLY A 48 -13.67 -4.22 -12.16
N GLU A 49 -12.62 -3.83 -11.45
CA GLU A 49 -11.45 -3.12 -11.98
C GLU A 49 -10.14 -3.88 -11.75
N GLY A 50 -10.19 -5.21 -11.68
CA GLY A 50 -9.02 -6.06 -11.72
C GLY A 50 -8.27 -5.89 -13.04
N THR A 51 -6.97 -6.16 -13.03
CA THR A 51 -6.15 -6.04 -14.25
C THR A 51 -6.12 -7.38 -14.98
N PRO A 52 -6.60 -7.47 -16.24
CA PRO A 52 -6.33 -8.61 -17.11
C PRO A 52 -4.87 -8.55 -17.56
N PHE A 53 -4.23 -9.68 -17.73
CA PHE A 53 -2.87 -9.76 -18.26
C PHE A 53 -2.77 -10.79 -19.37
N LEU A 54 -2.08 -10.45 -20.46
CA LEU A 54 -2.01 -11.32 -21.62
C LEU A 54 -0.77 -12.23 -21.55
N VAL A 55 -1.00 -13.54 -21.44
CA VAL A 55 0.05 -14.56 -21.46
C VAL A 55 -0.25 -15.54 -22.60
N ASN A 56 0.63 -15.64 -23.57
CA ASN A 56 0.47 -16.54 -24.74
C ASN A 56 -0.91 -16.40 -25.43
N GLY A 57 -1.38 -15.15 -25.60
CA GLY A 57 -2.66 -14.85 -26.23
C GLY A 57 -3.90 -15.10 -25.38
N LYS A 58 -3.74 -15.51 -24.10
CA LYS A 58 -4.85 -15.70 -23.16
C LYS A 58 -4.79 -14.68 -22.03
N GLN A 59 -5.94 -14.15 -21.64
CA GLN A 59 -6.03 -13.29 -20.47
C GLN A 59 -5.99 -14.12 -19.18
N VAL A 60 -5.14 -13.70 -18.25
CA VAL A 60 -5.02 -14.26 -16.89
C VAL A 60 -5.13 -13.15 -15.85
N PRO A 61 -5.50 -13.45 -14.59
CA PRO A 61 -5.49 -12.45 -13.54
C PRO A 61 -4.05 -12.01 -13.25
N PHE A 62 -3.84 -10.71 -13.06
CA PHE A 62 -2.50 -10.13 -12.85
C PHE A 62 -2.24 -9.71 -11.40
N ASN A 63 -3.27 -9.24 -10.72
CA ASN A 63 -3.18 -8.78 -9.35
C ASN A 63 -3.42 -9.93 -8.37
N ASP A 64 -2.89 -9.76 -7.17
CA ASP A 64 -3.18 -10.53 -5.98
C ASP A 64 -4.69 -10.60 -5.70
N TYR A 65 -5.17 -11.71 -5.16
CA TYR A 65 -6.50 -11.79 -4.56
C TYR A 65 -6.42 -11.33 -3.11
N ASP A 66 -6.95 -10.15 -2.84
CA ASP A 66 -7.07 -9.60 -1.49
C ASP A 66 -8.41 -10.07 -0.88
N LEU A 67 -8.35 -10.94 0.13
CA LEU A 67 -9.54 -11.49 0.77
C LEU A 67 -9.54 -11.23 2.27
N VAL A 68 -10.73 -10.95 2.78
CA VAL A 68 -11.00 -10.80 4.22
C VAL A 68 -11.79 -11.99 4.71
N VAL A 69 -11.23 -12.70 5.67
CA VAL A 69 -11.91 -13.77 6.41
C VAL A 69 -12.56 -13.16 7.64
N VAL A 70 -13.88 -13.04 7.63
CA VAL A 70 -14.63 -12.55 8.79
C VAL A 70 -14.94 -13.72 9.71
N SER A 71 -14.60 -13.60 10.99
CA SER A 71 -14.85 -14.63 11.99
C SER A 71 -15.74 -14.14 13.12
N LYS A 72 -16.32 -15.09 13.88
CA LYS A 72 -16.85 -14.83 15.21
C LYS A 72 -15.79 -14.17 16.08
N PRO A 73 -16.16 -13.50 17.20
CA PRO A 73 -15.19 -12.99 18.16
C PRO A 73 -14.23 -14.09 18.62
N LEU A 74 -12.93 -13.80 18.62
CA LEU A 74 -11.87 -14.76 18.95
C LEU A 74 -11.11 -14.34 20.20
N ASN A 75 -10.79 -15.29 21.06
CA ASN A 75 -9.83 -15.06 22.13
C ASN A 75 -8.38 -15.00 21.56
N ARG A 76 -7.42 -14.56 22.38
CA ARG A 76 -6.02 -14.38 21.95
C ARG A 76 -5.39 -15.65 21.36
N ARG A 77 -5.66 -16.83 21.97
CA ARG A 77 -5.12 -18.11 21.53
C ARG A 77 -5.72 -18.55 20.19
N GLN A 78 -7.05 -18.44 20.06
CA GLN A 78 -7.76 -18.73 18.82
C GLN A 78 -7.28 -17.82 17.69
N ARG A 79 -7.16 -16.50 17.95
CA ARG A 79 -6.67 -15.55 16.95
C ARG A 79 -5.28 -15.92 16.41
N ALA A 80 -4.36 -16.27 17.30
CA ALA A 80 -3.00 -16.70 16.91
C ALA A 80 -3.05 -17.99 16.08
N GLY A 81 -3.86 -18.97 16.46
CA GLY A 81 -4.04 -20.22 15.72
C GLY A 81 -4.64 -20.00 14.34
N VAL A 82 -5.72 -19.22 14.25
CA VAL A 82 -6.37 -18.85 12.97
C VAL A 82 -5.39 -18.10 12.05
N GLN A 83 -4.66 -17.11 12.55
CA GLN A 83 -3.68 -16.38 11.76
C GLN A 83 -2.54 -17.27 11.24
N SER A 84 -2.13 -18.26 12.01
CA SER A 84 -1.11 -19.24 11.57
C SER A 84 -1.66 -20.16 10.47
N ASP A 85 -2.89 -20.62 10.62
CA ASP A 85 -3.59 -21.48 9.66
C ASP A 85 -3.81 -20.75 8.32
N LEU A 86 -4.33 -19.53 8.36
CA LEU A 86 -4.55 -18.70 7.17
C LEU A 86 -3.25 -18.44 6.39
N ARG A 87 -2.13 -18.16 7.09
CA ARG A 87 -0.82 -18.03 6.43
C ARG A 87 -0.36 -19.31 5.73
N GLY A 88 -0.69 -20.46 6.28
CA GLY A 88 -0.46 -21.75 5.62
C GLY A 88 -1.26 -21.85 4.31
N TRP A 89 -2.53 -21.47 4.36
CA TRP A 89 -3.40 -21.45 3.19
C TRP A 89 -2.98 -20.40 2.16
N GLU A 90 -2.59 -19.19 2.55
CA GLU A 90 -2.02 -18.18 1.64
C GLU A 90 -0.88 -18.77 0.80
N SER A 91 0.06 -19.43 1.44
CA SER A 91 1.20 -20.06 0.76
C SER A 91 0.77 -21.18 -0.20
N THR A 92 -0.10 -22.06 0.25
CA THR A 92 -0.59 -23.20 -0.54
C THR A 92 -1.39 -22.75 -1.75
N LEU A 93 -2.37 -21.86 -1.54
CA LEU A 93 -3.24 -21.36 -2.60
C LEU A 93 -2.47 -20.48 -3.59
N SER A 94 -1.53 -19.66 -3.13
CA SER A 94 -0.69 -18.85 -4.02
C SER A 94 0.15 -19.73 -4.96
N ALA A 95 0.67 -20.84 -4.47
CA ALA A 95 1.42 -21.80 -5.29
C ALA A 95 0.50 -22.55 -6.27
N GLU A 96 -0.68 -23.00 -5.80
CA GLU A 96 -1.66 -23.76 -6.59
C GLU A 96 -2.24 -22.91 -7.74
N LEU A 97 -2.59 -21.65 -7.46
CA LEU A 97 -3.22 -20.75 -8.43
C LEU A 97 -2.21 -20.00 -9.30
N ASN A 98 -0.92 -20.09 -8.96
CA ASN A 98 0.16 -19.29 -9.55
C ASN A 98 -0.14 -17.78 -9.51
N LEU A 99 -0.74 -17.33 -8.40
CA LEU A 99 -1.11 -15.93 -8.16
C LEU A 99 -1.12 -15.67 -6.65
N PRO A 100 -0.60 -14.53 -6.16
CA PRO A 100 -0.63 -14.23 -4.73
C PRO A 100 -2.07 -14.19 -4.19
N VAL A 101 -2.29 -14.84 -3.06
CA VAL A 101 -3.54 -14.85 -2.30
C VAL A 101 -3.25 -14.33 -0.90
N ASP A 102 -3.88 -13.24 -0.52
CA ASP A 102 -3.76 -12.62 0.79
C ASP A 102 -5.07 -12.84 1.59
N LEU A 103 -4.98 -13.43 2.79
CA LEU A 103 -6.11 -13.78 3.66
C LEU A 103 -6.05 -13.00 4.98
N CYS A 104 -6.64 -11.82 5.01
CA CYS A 104 -6.68 -10.99 6.21
C CYS A 104 -7.79 -11.42 7.17
N LEU A 105 -7.46 -11.67 8.45
CA LEU A 105 -8.44 -12.01 9.49
C LEU A 105 -9.07 -10.76 10.12
N TYR A 106 -10.38 -10.64 10.02
CA TYR A 106 -11.18 -9.63 10.70
C TYR A 106 -12.26 -10.28 11.58
N PRO A 107 -12.03 -10.46 12.89
CA PRO A 107 -13.09 -10.83 13.81
C PRO A 107 -14.20 -9.78 13.81
N GLU A 108 -15.44 -10.21 13.96
CA GLU A 108 -16.64 -9.38 13.91
C GLU A 108 -16.58 -8.17 14.87
N ASN A 109 -16.06 -8.38 16.07
CA ASN A 109 -15.87 -7.29 17.03
C ASN A 109 -14.80 -6.27 16.60
N VAL A 110 -13.84 -6.69 15.76
CA VAL A 110 -12.84 -5.78 15.16
C VAL A 110 -13.47 -4.99 14.02
N LEU A 111 -14.33 -5.61 13.19
CA LEU A 111 -15.07 -4.88 12.15
C LEU A 111 -15.93 -3.75 12.75
N ARG A 112 -16.68 -4.05 13.82
CA ARG A 112 -17.56 -3.04 14.48
C ARG A 112 -16.80 -1.84 15.05
N GLN A 113 -15.52 -1.99 15.34
CA GLN A 113 -14.65 -0.98 15.95
C GLN A 113 -13.55 -0.50 14.98
N ALA A 114 -13.68 -0.83 13.69
CA ALA A 114 -12.65 -0.52 12.73
C ALA A 114 -12.50 1.00 12.55
N GLU A 115 -11.26 1.47 12.69
CA GLU A 115 -10.94 2.89 12.52
C GLU A 115 -11.20 3.35 11.08
N PHE A 116 -11.45 4.65 10.90
CA PHE A 116 -11.57 5.22 9.57
C PHE A 116 -10.19 5.20 8.88
N SER A 117 -10.07 4.31 7.90
CA SER A 117 -8.90 4.18 7.05
C SER A 117 -9.33 4.04 5.59
N LEU A 118 -8.41 4.30 4.67
CA LEU A 118 -8.65 4.10 3.25
C LEU A 118 -9.03 2.63 2.93
N LEU A 119 -8.33 1.68 3.54
CA LEU A 119 -8.63 0.25 3.40
C LEU A 119 -10.04 -0.10 3.86
N ASN A 120 -10.46 0.39 5.04
CA ASN A 120 -11.79 0.10 5.58
C ASN A 120 -12.89 0.80 4.78
N TYR A 121 -12.61 2.01 4.27
CA TYR A 121 -13.50 2.71 3.33
C TYR A 121 -13.68 1.91 2.04
N GLU A 122 -12.59 1.50 1.39
CA GLU A 122 -12.64 0.70 0.16
C GLU A 122 -13.30 -0.66 0.40
N MET A 123 -13.05 -1.31 1.54
CA MET A 123 -13.70 -2.57 1.91
C MET A 123 -15.21 -2.37 2.10
N LYS A 124 -15.64 -1.30 2.79
CA LYS A 124 -17.06 -1.08 3.03
C LYS A 124 -17.87 -0.86 1.75
N TYR A 125 -17.35 -0.06 0.85
CA TYR A 125 -18.11 0.39 -0.33
C TYR A 125 -17.73 -0.33 -1.64
N GLY A 126 -16.66 -1.14 -1.64
CA GLY A 126 -16.13 -1.80 -2.84
C GLY A 126 -15.74 -3.26 -2.63
N HIS A 127 -16.57 -4.03 -1.94
CA HIS A 127 -16.35 -5.46 -1.67
C HIS A 127 -17.28 -6.36 -2.49
N LEU A 128 -16.94 -7.65 -2.50
CA LEU A 128 -17.77 -8.73 -3.01
C LEU A 128 -17.74 -9.90 -2.03
N VAL A 129 -18.90 -10.29 -1.48
CA VAL A 129 -18.97 -11.48 -0.62
C VAL A 129 -18.87 -12.74 -1.49
N VAL A 130 -17.80 -13.49 -1.30
CA VAL A 130 -17.54 -14.75 -2.02
C VAL A 130 -18.33 -15.90 -1.39
N TRP A 131 -18.38 -15.92 -0.06
CA TRP A 131 -19.08 -16.94 0.72
C TRP A 131 -19.53 -16.40 2.08
N GLY A 132 -20.65 -16.90 2.59
CA GLY A 132 -21.15 -16.63 3.93
C GLY A 132 -22.21 -15.54 3.98
N GLU A 133 -22.22 -14.78 5.08
CA GLU A 133 -23.24 -13.76 5.34
C GLU A 133 -23.08 -12.56 4.43
N GLN A 134 -24.10 -12.27 3.61
CA GLN A 134 -24.05 -11.22 2.60
C GLN A 134 -23.93 -9.81 3.19
N ASP A 135 -24.53 -9.56 4.35
CA ASP A 135 -24.56 -8.23 4.98
C ASP A 135 -23.43 -8.01 5.98
N ILE A 136 -22.45 -8.94 6.03
CA ILE A 136 -21.41 -8.94 7.08
C ILE A 136 -20.56 -7.65 7.10
N ILE A 137 -20.33 -7.04 5.96
CA ILE A 137 -19.56 -5.79 5.84
C ILE A 137 -20.37 -4.58 6.33
N GLY A 138 -21.68 -4.70 6.44
CA GLY A 138 -22.53 -3.72 7.13
C GLY A 138 -22.16 -3.49 8.61
N LEU A 139 -21.37 -4.39 9.21
CA LEU A 139 -20.81 -4.21 10.56
C LEU A 139 -19.77 -3.09 10.66
N LEU A 140 -19.13 -2.71 9.55
CA LEU A 140 -18.20 -1.57 9.53
C LEU A 140 -18.95 -0.25 9.81
N PRO A 141 -18.33 0.68 10.55
CA PRO A 141 -18.85 2.05 10.69
C PRO A 141 -19.09 2.73 9.35
N GLU A 142 -19.85 3.82 9.36
CA GLU A 142 -19.99 4.68 8.18
C GLU A 142 -18.74 5.56 8.01
N TYR A 143 -18.25 5.64 6.77
CA TYR A 143 -17.06 6.40 6.40
C TYR A 143 -17.42 7.41 5.30
N PRO A 144 -17.56 8.71 5.61
CA PRO A 144 -17.84 9.72 4.60
C PRO A 144 -16.64 9.91 3.66
N HIS A 145 -16.87 9.86 2.36
CA HIS A 145 -15.83 9.90 1.33
C HIS A 145 -14.99 11.19 1.35
N ASP A 146 -15.60 12.31 1.75
CA ASP A 146 -14.98 13.63 1.84
C ASP A 146 -14.14 13.85 3.11
N ARG A 147 -14.08 12.86 4.01
CA ARG A 147 -13.40 12.94 5.30
C ARG A 147 -12.35 11.86 5.52
N ILE A 148 -11.90 11.21 4.45
CA ILE A 148 -10.79 10.24 4.56
C ILE A 148 -9.56 10.97 5.13
N PRO A 149 -8.97 10.48 6.23
CA PRO A 149 -7.83 11.17 6.84
C PRO A 149 -6.64 11.29 5.88
N LEU A 150 -6.05 12.47 5.74
CA LEU A 150 -4.88 12.67 4.88
C LEU A 150 -3.67 11.80 5.28
N SER A 151 -3.60 11.33 6.52
CA SER A 151 -2.60 10.35 6.95
C SER A 151 -2.66 9.04 6.17
N GLU A 152 -3.82 8.69 5.60
CA GLU A 152 -3.97 7.50 4.75
C GLU A 152 -3.22 7.64 3.42
N GLY A 153 -3.24 8.84 2.82
CA GLY A 153 -2.41 9.12 1.64
C GLY A 153 -0.90 9.05 1.97
N THR A 154 -0.48 9.54 3.14
CA THR A 154 0.90 9.33 3.59
C THR A 154 1.24 7.84 3.68
N ARG A 155 0.38 7.02 4.29
CA ARG A 155 0.57 5.56 4.38
C ARG A 155 0.65 4.92 3.00
N LEU A 156 -0.23 5.34 2.08
CA LEU A 156 -0.23 4.88 0.70
C LEU A 156 1.09 5.24 0.00
N LEU A 157 1.52 6.51 0.08
CA LEU A 157 2.80 6.96 -0.49
C LEU A 157 3.97 6.19 0.11
N MET A 158 4.00 5.98 1.43
CA MET A 158 5.06 5.20 2.08
C MET A 158 5.14 3.77 1.56
N ASN A 159 3.99 3.11 1.37
CA ASN A 159 3.94 1.78 0.80
C ASN A 159 4.51 1.77 -0.64
N ARG A 160 4.11 2.74 -1.47
CA ARG A 160 4.57 2.84 -2.86
C ARG A 160 6.04 3.23 -2.97
N GLY A 161 6.49 4.17 -2.14
CA GLY A 161 7.91 4.54 -2.08
C GLY A 161 8.82 3.40 -1.65
N LYS A 162 8.34 2.50 -0.74
CA LYS A 162 9.06 1.26 -0.44
C LYS A 162 9.24 0.38 -1.68
N LEU A 163 8.20 0.22 -2.50
CA LEU A 163 8.30 -0.55 -3.75
C LEU A 163 9.32 0.08 -4.70
N LEU A 164 9.37 1.42 -4.79
CA LEU A 164 10.42 2.12 -5.55
C LEU A 164 11.82 1.88 -4.97
N LEU A 165 11.94 1.82 -3.64
CA LEU A 165 13.22 1.50 -2.99
C LEU A 165 13.66 0.05 -3.29
N ASP A 166 12.73 -0.90 -3.35
CA ASP A 166 13.00 -2.29 -3.76
C ASP A 166 13.55 -2.33 -5.20
N VAL A 167 12.94 -1.58 -6.13
CA VAL A 167 13.43 -1.44 -7.52
C VAL A 167 14.82 -0.81 -7.55
N ARG A 168 15.04 0.28 -6.81
CA ARG A 168 16.36 0.96 -6.73
C ARG A 168 17.45 0.02 -6.24
N ARG A 169 17.15 -0.77 -5.23
CA ARG A 169 18.06 -1.78 -4.71
C ARG A 169 18.40 -2.83 -5.78
N ALA A 170 17.38 -3.36 -6.46
CA ALA A 170 17.58 -4.34 -7.53
C ALA A 170 18.45 -3.79 -8.66
N LEU A 171 18.18 -2.56 -9.12
CA LEU A 171 18.96 -1.88 -10.16
C LEU A 171 20.44 -1.69 -9.79
N ARG A 172 20.75 -1.56 -8.48
CA ARG A 172 22.11 -1.42 -7.97
C ARG A 172 22.83 -2.76 -7.82
N THR A 173 22.11 -3.83 -7.45
CA THR A 173 22.69 -5.11 -7.08
C THR A 173 22.65 -6.16 -8.20
N GLN A 174 21.82 -5.96 -9.23
CA GLN A 174 21.62 -6.91 -10.33
C GLN A 174 22.01 -6.29 -11.66
N THR A 175 22.70 -7.04 -12.50
CA THR A 175 23.08 -6.63 -13.85
C THR A 175 22.03 -7.03 -14.90
N THR A 176 21.28 -8.10 -14.63
CA THR A 176 20.25 -8.64 -15.53
C THR A 176 18.97 -8.89 -14.74
N PHE A 177 17.84 -8.85 -15.40
CA PHE A 177 16.52 -9.13 -14.84
C PHE A 177 15.82 -10.18 -15.69
N THR A 178 15.12 -11.11 -15.02
CA THR A 178 14.15 -11.99 -15.69
C THR A 178 12.94 -11.20 -16.16
N ASP A 179 12.15 -11.75 -17.08
CA ASP A 179 10.93 -11.08 -17.54
C ASP A 179 9.91 -10.93 -16.40
N GLU A 180 9.82 -11.90 -15.50
CA GLU A 180 8.98 -11.81 -14.31
C GLU A 180 9.39 -10.67 -13.38
N GLU A 181 10.70 -10.48 -13.16
CA GLU A 181 11.22 -9.37 -12.37
C GLU A 181 10.93 -8.02 -13.04
N ARG A 182 11.09 -7.93 -14.36
CA ARG A 182 10.76 -6.71 -15.13
C ARG A 182 9.30 -6.36 -14.98
N ILE A 183 8.40 -7.31 -15.22
CA ILE A 183 6.95 -7.14 -15.07
C ILE A 183 6.61 -6.69 -13.64
N ARG A 184 7.19 -7.33 -12.63
CA ARG A 184 7.00 -6.96 -11.22
C ARG A 184 7.44 -5.53 -10.94
N TYR A 185 8.62 -5.12 -11.41
CA TYR A 185 9.13 -3.77 -11.14
C TYR A 185 8.32 -2.70 -11.86
N ILE A 186 7.86 -2.98 -13.05
CA ILE A 186 6.96 -2.06 -13.78
C ILE A 186 5.61 -1.94 -13.08
N LYS A 187 5.05 -3.06 -12.57
CA LYS A 187 3.87 -3.01 -11.70
C LYS A 187 4.10 -2.05 -10.52
N PHE A 188 5.30 -2.02 -9.95
CA PHE A 188 5.62 -1.10 -8.84
C PHE A 188 5.66 0.37 -9.28
N LEU A 189 6.18 0.66 -10.47
CA LEU A 189 6.15 2.01 -11.04
C LEU A 189 4.71 2.49 -11.25
N PHE A 190 3.86 1.67 -11.86
CA PHE A 190 2.45 2.00 -12.05
C PHE A 190 1.69 2.15 -10.72
N LYS A 191 1.99 1.32 -9.72
CA LYS A 191 1.42 1.50 -8.37
C LYS A 191 1.82 2.86 -7.75
N ALA A 192 3.01 3.37 -8.02
CA ALA A 192 3.42 4.70 -7.57
C ALA A 192 2.67 5.82 -8.31
N LEU A 193 2.54 5.70 -9.65
CA LEU A 193 1.78 6.66 -10.44
C LEU A 193 0.29 6.71 -10.04
N LEU A 194 -0.34 5.57 -9.77
CA LEU A 194 -1.71 5.52 -9.22
C LEU A 194 -1.80 6.24 -7.88
N ALA A 195 -0.82 6.06 -6.99
CA ALA A 195 -0.85 6.69 -5.68
C ALA A 195 -0.74 8.22 -5.75
N PHE A 196 -0.06 8.79 -6.74
CA PHE A 196 -0.03 10.24 -6.91
C PHE A 196 -1.44 10.79 -7.19
N GLY A 197 -2.19 10.17 -8.10
CA GLY A 197 -3.57 10.58 -8.35
C GLY A 197 -4.50 10.32 -7.16
N ASP A 198 -4.40 9.16 -6.52
CA ASP A 198 -5.17 8.84 -5.31
C ASP A 198 -4.95 9.89 -4.21
N CYS A 199 -3.69 10.24 -3.95
CA CYS A 199 -3.35 11.23 -2.93
C CYS A 199 -3.73 12.66 -3.34
N THR A 200 -3.72 13.00 -4.63
CA THR A 200 -4.24 14.28 -5.12
C THR A 200 -5.73 14.39 -4.83
N LEU A 201 -6.51 13.36 -5.17
CA LEU A 201 -7.95 13.35 -4.89
C LEU A 201 -8.26 13.35 -3.38
N LEU A 202 -7.47 12.64 -2.57
CA LEU A 202 -7.56 12.70 -1.11
C LEU A 202 -7.30 14.11 -0.58
N ALA A 203 -6.28 14.81 -1.11
CA ALA A 203 -5.94 16.17 -0.70
C ALA A 203 -7.04 17.18 -1.01
N HIS A 204 -7.94 16.87 -1.95
CA HIS A 204 -9.08 17.69 -2.35
C HIS A 204 -10.44 17.16 -1.86
N ALA A 205 -10.44 16.16 -0.98
CA ALA A 205 -11.65 15.52 -0.45
C ALA A 205 -12.62 14.99 -1.54
N ASP A 206 -12.07 14.57 -2.70
CA ASP A 206 -12.82 14.04 -3.86
C ASP A 206 -12.36 12.62 -4.26
N TYR A 207 -11.97 11.83 -3.26
CA TYR A 207 -11.59 10.45 -3.49
C TYR A 207 -12.77 9.60 -3.94
N ASP A 208 -12.57 8.76 -4.94
CA ASP A 208 -13.55 7.78 -5.43
C ASP A 208 -12.99 6.35 -5.35
N LEU A 209 -13.87 5.36 -5.34
CA LEU A 209 -13.48 3.95 -5.36
C LEU A 209 -12.97 3.52 -6.73
N LEU A 210 -13.59 4.04 -7.80
CA LEU A 210 -13.38 3.59 -9.16
C LEU A 210 -12.29 4.42 -9.86
N TYR A 211 -11.31 3.74 -10.43
CA TYR A 211 -10.26 4.38 -11.22
C TYR A 211 -10.78 5.01 -12.51
N SER A 212 -11.84 4.44 -13.09
CA SER A 212 -12.55 5.03 -14.22
C SER A 212 -13.06 6.45 -13.90
N VAL A 213 -13.66 6.64 -12.73
CA VAL A 213 -14.13 7.95 -12.26
C VAL A 213 -12.95 8.87 -11.91
N LYS A 214 -11.96 8.36 -11.18
CA LYS A 214 -10.75 9.13 -10.82
C LYS A 214 -10.01 9.66 -12.04
N LYS A 215 -9.91 8.87 -13.11
CA LYS A 215 -9.25 9.22 -14.38
C LYS A 215 -9.89 10.44 -15.04
N GLU A 216 -11.20 10.59 -14.96
CA GLU A 216 -11.92 11.74 -15.48
C GLU A 216 -11.73 12.99 -14.61
N ARG A 217 -11.75 12.81 -13.29
CA ARG A 217 -11.70 13.92 -12.32
C ARG A 217 -10.29 14.50 -12.15
N ILE A 218 -9.24 13.69 -12.28
CA ILE A 218 -7.89 14.07 -11.87
C ILE A 218 -7.36 15.36 -12.53
N GLY A 219 -7.79 15.66 -13.75
CA GLY A 219 -7.40 16.88 -14.47
C GLY A 219 -7.97 18.18 -13.87
N ASN A 220 -8.96 18.10 -12.98
CA ASN A 220 -9.56 19.25 -12.31
C ASN A 220 -8.73 19.75 -11.11
N TYR A 221 -7.77 18.95 -10.65
CA TYR A 221 -7.00 19.19 -9.43
C TYR A 221 -5.53 19.45 -9.75
N VAL A 222 -5.30 20.63 -10.34
CA VAL A 222 -3.97 21.13 -10.71
C VAL A 222 -3.67 22.36 -9.87
N ASP A 223 -3.00 22.14 -8.73
CA ASP A 223 -2.63 23.24 -7.85
C ASP A 223 -1.38 23.96 -8.35
N ALA A 224 -1.33 25.28 -8.15
CA ALA A 224 -0.19 26.10 -8.57
C ALA A 224 1.13 25.73 -7.87
N ASP A 225 1.06 25.14 -6.68
CA ASP A 225 2.22 24.69 -5.89
C ASP A 225 2.51 23.18 -6.03
N MET A 226 1.74 22.46 -6.85
CA MET A 226 2.00 21.04 -7.15
C MET A 226 3.22 20.92 -8.07
N PRO A 227 4.16 20.01 -7.77
CA PRO A 227 5.27 19.74 -8.68
C PRO A 227 4.77 19.06 -9.96
N ASP A 228 5.17 19.58 -11.12
CA ASP A 228 4.88 19.05 -12.45
C ASP A 228 3.49 18.39 -12.56
N PRO A 229 2.40 19.18 -12.53
CA PRO A 229 1.04 18.63 -12.56
C PRO A 229 0.74 17.84 -13.84
N ALA A 230 1.37 18.21 -14.95
CA ALA A 230 1.21 17.51 -16.23
C ALA A 230 1.74 16.07 -16.12
N PHE A 231 2.92 15.89 -15.53
CA PHE A 231 3.47 14.56 -15.25
C PHE A 231 2.56 13.72 -14.36
N MET A 232 1.98 14.34 -13.33
CA MET A 232 1.05 13.65 -12.42
C MET A 232 -0.19 13.16 -13.16
N VAL A 233 -0.87 14.04 -13.89
CA VAL A 233 -2.12 13.69 -14.60
C VAL A 233 -1.87 12.65 -15.68
N GLU A 234 -0.84 12.84 -16.51
CA GLU A 234 -0.48 11.90 -17.58
C GLU A 234 -0.05 10.55 -17.01
N GLY A 235 0.82 10.55 -16.01
CA GLY A 235 1.30 9.35 -15.33
C GLY A 235 0.15 8.55 -14.70
N PHE A 236 -0.76 9.22 -14.02
CA PHE A 236 -1.95 8.60 -13.44
C PHE A 236 -2.84 7.97 -14.53
N ARG A 237 -3.17 8.72 -15.60
CA ARG A 237 -3.99 8.21 -16.70
C ARG A 237 -3.35 7.02 -17.39
N ARG A 238 -2.04 7.05 -17.61
CA ARG A 238 -1.28 5.92 -18.15
C ARG A 238 -1.32 4.71 -17.24
N ALA A 239 -1.22 4.90 -15.93
CA ALA A 239 -1.30 3.81 -14.96
C ALA A 239 -2.72 3.21 -14.87
N VAL A 240 -3.76 4.03 -14.99
CA VAL A 240 -5.15 3.54 -15.08
C VAL A 240 -5.36 2.76 -16.39
N ALA A 241 -4.86 3.24 -17.52
CA ALA A 241 -4.93 2.52 -18.79
C ALA A 241 -4.23 1.14 -18.71
N PHE A 242 -3.06 1.07 -18.07
CA PHE A 242 -2.41 -0.20 -17.80
C PHE A 242 -3.30 -1.13 -16.95
N LYS A 243 -3.93 -0.59 -15.91
CA LYS A 243 -4.85 -1.36 -15.07
C LYS A 243 -6.06 -1.89 -15.84
N GLU A 244 -6.58 -1.12 -16.80
CA GLU A 244 -7.72 -1.49 -17.62
C GLU A 244 -7.40 -2.60 -18.63
N TRP A 245 -6.24 -2.53 -19.27
CA TRP A 245 -5.88 -3.37 -20.42
C TRP A 245 -4.85 -4.46 -20.10
N GLY A 246 -4.04 -4.28 -19.05
CA GLY A 246 -2.91 -5.16 -18.79
C GLY A 246 -1.86 -5.17 -19.91
N ASP A 247 -1.98 -4.24 -20.87
CA ASP A 247 -1.06 -4.14 -21.99
C ASP A 247 0.22 -3.46 -21.51
N PHE A 248 1.30 -4.20 -21.66
CA PHE A 248 2.61 -3.79 -21.26
C PHE A 248 3.56 -3.91 -22.43
N GLN A 249 3.97 -2.76 -22.96
CA GLN A 249 5.10 -2.70 -23.88
C GLN A 249 6.39 -2.73 -23.03
N PRO A 250 7.23 -3.78 -23.15
CA PRO A 250 8.50 -3.81 -22.46
C PRO A 250 9.34 -2.64 -22.93
N LEU A 251 9.61 -1.69 -22.04
CA LEU A 251 10.55 -0.62 -22.30
C LEU A 251 11.96 -1.21 -22.44
N GLU A 252 12.74 -0.69 -23.38
CA GLU A 252 14.17 -0.95 -23.43
C GLU A 252 14.81 -0.62 -22.07
N LYS A 253 15.90 -1.33 -21.74
CA LYS A 253 16.50 -1.27 -20.40
C LYS A 253 16.85 0.16 -19.97
N GLU A 254 17.38 0.95 -20.89
CA GLU A 254 17.79 2.34 -20.66
C GLU A 254 16.57 3.23 -20.44
N ALA A 255 15.57 3.15 -21.29
CA ALA A 255 14.32 3.91 -21.17
C ALA A 255 13.57 3.59 -19.87
N TRP A 256 13.60 2.33 -19.44
CA TRP A 256 13.02 1.93 -18.18
C TRP A 256 13.74 2.53 -16.95
N ARG A 257 15.09 2.60 -16.99
CA ARG A 257 15.88 3.25 -15.93
C ARG A 257 15.61 4.74 -15.84
N GLU A 258 15.55 5.41 -16.98
CA GLU A 258 15.23 6.84 -17.04
C GLU A 258 13.84 7.13 -16.45
N GLU A 259 12.86 6.35 -16.84
CA GLU A 259 11.50 6.46 -16.31
C GLU A 259 11.45 6.20 -14.81
N PHE A 260 12.14 5.17 -14.32
CA PHE A 260 12.26 4.91 -12.90
C PHE A 260 12.86 6.11 -12.14
N GLU A 261 13.97 6.66 -12.62
CA GLU A 261 14.61 7.82 -11.98
C GLU A 261 13.71 9.06 -12.04
N ARG A 262 12.97 9.24 -13.12
CA ARG A 262 11.97 10.33 -13.24
C ARG A 262 10.88 10.17 -12.20
N ILE A 263 10.31 8.98 -12.04
CA ILE A 263 9.29 8.68 -11.05
C ILE A 263 9.84 8.87 -9.63
N CYS A 264 11.06 8.44 -9.33
CA CYS A 264 11.66 8.62 -8.02
C CYS A 264 11.89 10.11 -7.68
N ARG A 265 12.37 10.91 -8.62
CA ARG A 265 12.50 12.37 -8.42
C ARG A 265 11.14 13.01 -8.17
N TYR A 266 10.17 12.66 -8.98
CA TYR A 266 8.80 13.16 -8.79
C TYR A 266 8.19 12.73 -7.45
N TYR A 267 8.42 11.47 -7.04
CA TYR A 267 7.93 10.94 -5.77
C TYR A 267 8.39 11.80 -4.58
N VAL A 268 9.65 12.18 -4.55
CA VAL A 268 10.19 13.02 -3.45
C VAL A 268 9.50 14.39 -3.43
N LEU A 269 9.37 15.05 -4.56
CA LEU A 269 8.72 16.36 -4.68
C LEU A 269 7.22 16.28 -4.34
N PHE A 270 6.55 15.24 -4.82
CA PHE A 270 5.13 15.02 -4.56
C PHE A 270 4.87 14.73 -3.07
N LEU A 271 5.72 13.91 -2.43
CA LEU A 271 5.61 13.66 -1.00
C LEU A 271 5.82 14.93 -0.18
N GLN A 272 6.76 15.82 -0.56
CA GLN A 272 6.94 17.12 0.08
C GLN A 272 5.67 17.99 -0.03
N TRP A 273 5.09 18.09 -1.23
CA TRP A 273 3.84 18.80 -1.47
C TRP A 273 2.70 18.23 -0.63
N TYR A 274 2.53 16.90 -0.63
CA TYR A 274 1.45 16.24 0.09
C TYR A 274 1.57 16.43 1.60
N GLU A 275 2.76 16.23 2.18
CA GLU A 275 3.01 16.39 3.60
C GLU A 275 2.88 17.85 4.05
N LYS A 276 3.28 18.81 3.23
CA LYS A 276 3.05 20.23 3.50
C LYS A 276 1.54 20.53 3.62
N ARG A 277 0.69 19.94 2.77
CA ARG A 277 -0.76 20.06 2.90
C ARG A 277 -1.29 19.36 4.14
N ARG A 278 -0.79 18.18 4.46
CA ARG A 278 -1.26 17.40 5.60
C ARG A 278 -0.92 17.99 6.96
N VAL A 279 0.31 18.44 7.15
CA VAL A 279 0.83 18.90 8.46
C VAL A 279 1.36 20.33 8.47
N GLY A 280 1.38 21.02 7.34
CA GLY A 280 1.86 22.40 7.25
C GLY A 280 3.39 22.55 7.27
N ALA A 281 4.16 21.48 7.06
CA ALA A 281 5.63 21.52 7.14
C ALA A 281 6.29 20.69 6.04
N ASP A 282 7.50 21.08 5.65
CA ASP A 282 8.32 20.36 4.69
C ASP A 282 8.97 19.13 5.36
N ILE A 283 8.69 17.94 4.85
CA ILE A 283 9.24 16.67 5.34
C ILE A 283 10.78 16.59 5.23
N MET A 284 11.39 17.40 4.36
CA MET A 284 12.85 17.48 4.25
C MET A 284 13.48 18.32 5.36
N LYS A 285 12.71 19.11 6.09
CA LYS A 285 13.15 19.87 7.27
C LYS A 285 12.78 19.12 8.54
N VAL A 286 13.63 18.20 8.99
CA VAL A 286 13.35 17.25 10.09
C VAL A 286 12.76 17.94 11.33
N GLY A 287 13.39 19.01 11.83
CA GLY A 287 12.94 19.68 13.05
C GLY A 287 11.55 20.32 12.92
N GLU A 288 11.28 21.00 11.80
CA GLU A 288 9.98 21.64 11.51
C GLU A 288 8.90 20.57 11.34
N TYR A 289 9.19 19.52 10.58
CA TYR A 289 8.26 18.42 10.31
C TYR A 289 7.88 17.66 11.60
N LEU A 290 8.84 17.33 12.46
CA LEU A 290 8.56 16.69 13.74
C LEU A 290 7.74 17.59 14.68
N ALA A 291 7.99 18.92 14.67
CA ALA A 291 7.17 19.85 15.41
C ALA A 291 5.72 19.87 14.92
N ALA A 292 5.53 19.87 13.61
CA ALA A 292 4.21 19.83 12.98
C ALA A 292 3.48 18.51 13.28
N LEU A 293 4.15 17.37 13.18
CA LEU A 293 3.57 16.07 13.56
C LEU A 293 3.13 16.03 15.03
N ALA A 294 3.85 16.69 15.90
CA ALA A 294 3.50 16.76 17.32
C ALA A 294 2.21 17.56 17.60
N THR A 295 1.82 18.45 16.69
CA THR A 295 0.63 19.32 16.82
C THR A 295 -0.52 18.89 15.92
N ALA A 296 -0.27 18.52 14.65
CA ALA A 296 -1.28 18.27 13.61
C ALA A 296 -1.86 16.85 13.60
N GLY A 297 -1.52 16.00 14.54
CA GLY A 297 -2.07 14.65 14.61
C GLY A 297 -1.02 13.62 14.96
N ARG A 298 -0.83 13.42 16.24
CA ARG A 298 0.01 12.34 16.75
C ARG A 298 -0.69 11.00 16.49
N GLU A 299 0.01 10.03 15.93
CA GLU A 299 -0.50 8.66 15.77
C GLU A 299 -0.69 7.94 17.13
N CYS A 300 -0.06 8.43 18.19
CA CYS A 300 -0.25 7.94 19.56
C CYS A 300 0.21 8.98 20.61
N GLY A 301 -0.21 8.77 21.86
CA GLY A 301 0.25 9.60 22.98
C GLY A 301 1.76 9.50 23.21
N VAL A 302 2.36 10.57 23.81
CA VAL A 302 3.81 10.69 24.05
C VAL A 302 4.39 9.50 24.80
N GLY A 303 3.77 9.07 25.91
CA GLY A 303 4.26 7.93 26.70
C GLY A 303 4.34 6.65 25.90
N LYS A 304 3.32 6.38 25.06
CA LYS A 304 3.32 5.22 24.14
C LYS A 304 4.41 5.33 23.08
N ALA A 305 4.62 6.54 22.54
CA ALA A 305 5.68 6.81 21.57
C ALA A 305 7.06 6.53 22.14
N ILE A 306 7.35 7.06 23.34
CA ILE A 306 8.61 6.82 24.07
C ILE A 306 8.81 5.32 24.30
N MET A 307 7.82 4.62 24.83
CA MET A 307 7.90 3.19 25.07
C MET A 307 8.21 2.39 23.78
N LEU A 308 7.54 2.73 22.67
CA LEU A 308 7.78 2.09 21.38
C LEU A 308 9.19 2.36 20.85
N ASN A 309 9.66 3.61 20.93
CA ASN A 309 11.02 3.97 20.50
C ASN A 309 12.08 3.27 21.35
N LEU A 310 11.94 3.24 22.68
CA LEU A 310 12.86 2.51 23.57
C LEU A 310 12.86 1.01 23.28
N ARG A 311 11.70 0.40 23.02
CA ARG A 311 11.60 -1.02 22.65
C ARG A 311 12.28 -1.34 21.32
N LEU A 312 12.26 -0.42 20.35
CA LEU A 312 12.81 -0.62 19.01
C LEU A 312 14.29 -0.29 18.90
N PHE A 313 14.77 0.73 19.62
CA PHE A 313 16.11 1.28 19.48
C PHE A 313 16.94 1.23 20.76
N GLY A 314 16.36 0.80 21.90
CA GLY A 314 17.00 0.86 23.20
C GLY A 314 17.34 2.30 23.60
N TRP A 315 18.44 2.49 24.34
CA TRP A 315 18.89 3.80 24.76
C TRP A 315 19.30 4.74 23.62
N ARG A 316 19.64 4.20 22.45
CA ARG A 316 19.91 5.00 21.25
C ARG A 316 18.72 5.85 20.80
N ALA A 317 17.49 5.49 21.19
CA ALA A 317 16.33 6.33 20.95
C ALA A 317 16.48 7.74 21.56
N LEU A 318 17.18 7.85 22.70
CA LEU A 318 17.38 9.11 23.43
C LEU A 318 18.55 9.95 22.86
N GLU A 319 19.54 9.29 22.23
CA GLU A 319 20.69 9.96 21.61
C GLU A 319 20.29 10.78 20.38
N CYS A 320 19.16 10.45 19.77
CA CYS A 320 18.64 11.08 18.57
C CYS A 320 17.94 12.45 18.80
N GLY A 321 18.21 13.15 19.89
CA GLY A 321 17.67 14.48 20.17
C GLY A 321 16.13 14.54 20.28
N GLY A 322 15.66 14.85 21.45
CA GLY A 322 14.33 15.03 22.05
C GLY A 322 13.06 14.69 21.27
N ARG A 323 12.87 15.17 20.05
CA ARG A 323 11.57 15.08 19.36
C ARG A 323 11.29 13.76 18.63
N LEU A 324 12.30 13.01 18.20
CA LEU A 324 12.09 11.72 17.53
C LEU A 324 11.57 10.63 18.50
N VAL A 325 11.89 10.74 19.78
CA VAL A 325 11.44 9.79 20.80
C VAL A 325 9.99 10.01 21.20
N ASP A 326 9.50 11.25 21.09
CA ASP A 326 8.16 11.66 21.51
C ASP A 326 7.08 11.41 20.43
N ILE A 327 7.49 10.97 19.24
CA ILE A 327 6.61 10.73 18.10
C ILE A 327 6.65 9.25 17.74
N HIS A 328 5.54 8.72 17.21
CA HIS A 328 5.45 7.32 16.80
C HIS A 328 6.63 6.95 15.89
N PRO A 329 7.32 5.79 16.11
CA PRO A 329 8.50 5.39 15.33
C PRO A 329 8.32 5.38 13.81
N ARG A 330 7.07 5.29 13.33
CA ARG A 330 6.74 5.37 11.89
C ARG A 330 7.17 6.69 11.26
N ALA A 331 7.22 7.79 12.02
CA ALA A 331 7.74 9.08 11.54
C ALA A 331 9.18 8.98 11.01
N ARG A 332 9.99 8.07 11.58
CA ARG A 332 11.36 7.82 11.09
C ARG A 332 11.35 7.23 9.68
N LEU A 333 10.36 6.39 9.35
CA LEU A 333 10.17 5.88 7.98
C LEU A 333 9.78 7.00 7.03
N TYR A 334 8.87 7.89 7.46
CA TYR A 334 8.45 9.04 6.65
C TYR A 334 9.63 9.94 6.29
N LEU A 335 10.49 10.22 7.26
CA LEU A 335 11.69 11.02 7.06
C LEU A 335 12.77 10.30 6.23
N ALA A 336 12.96 9.00 6.44
CA ALA A 336 14.06 8.26 5.80
C ALA A 336 13.78 7.95 4.33
N LEU A 337 12.54 7.60 3.98
CA LEU A 337 12.22 7.09 2.64
C LEU A 337 12.52 8.08 1.49
N PRO A 338 12.11 9.37 1.53
CA PRO A 338 12.45 10.30 0.46
C PRO A 338 13.96 10.51 0.34
N ARG A 339 14.70 10.44 1.46
CA ARG A 339 16.16 10.56 1.49
C ARG A 339 16.85 9.34 0.88
N LEU A 340 16.33 8.14 1.13
CA LEU A 340 16.79 6.91 0.50
C LEU A 340 16.45 6.87 -0.99
N LEU A 341 15.39 7.52 -1.43
CA LEU A 341 14.98 7.62 -2.84
C LEU A 341 15.67 8.73 -3.64
N GLY A 342 16.62 9.44 -3.08
CA GLY A 342 17.41 10.42 -3.82
C GLY A 342 17.17 11.86 -3.42
N GLY A 343 16.51 12.11 -2.27
CA GLY A 343 16.47 13.43 -1.64
C GLY A 343 17.86 13.87 -1.14
N SER A 344 18.12 15.15 -1.15
CA SER A 344 19.35 15.71 -0.59
C SER A 344 19.42 15.44 0.92
N CYS A 345 20.41 14.67 1.36
CA CYS A 345 20.61 14.32 2.75
C CYS A 345 22.05 13.91 3.01
N SER A 346 22.60 14.32 4.15
CA SER A 346 23.89 13.77 4.61
C SER A 346 23.70 12.34 5.13
N ALA A 347 24.76 11.52 5.04
CA ALA A 347 24.74 10.20 5.64
C ALA A 347 24.49 10.26 7.16
N GLU A 348 25.01 11.29 7.83
CA GLU A 348 24.86 11.54 9.27
C GLU A 348 23.40 11.81 9.65
N GLU A 349 22.68 12.62 8.88
CA GLU A 349 21.27 12.90 9.12
C GLU A 349 20.43 11.61 9.01
N LEU A 350 20.68 10.81 7.98
CA LEU A 350 19.96 9.55 7.79
C LEU A 350 20.30 8.50 8.86
N GLN A 351 21.58 8.43 9.29
CA GLN A 351 22.00 7.62 10.43
C GLN A 351 21.25 8.00 11.70
N HIS A 352 21.13 9.31 11.94
CA HIS A 352 20.40 9.84 13.07
C HIS A 352 18.90 9.47 13.03
N ILE A 353 18.25 9.69 11.91
CA ILE A 353 16.82 9.34 11.70
C ILE A 353 16.59 7.85 11.97
N LEU A 354 17.43 6.97 11.43
CA LEU A 354 17.29 5.52 11.53
C LEU A 354 17.94 4.90 12.77
N SER A 355 18.64 5.68 13.57
CA SER A 355 19.41 5.22 14.75
C SER A 355 20.39 4.08 14.42
N VAL A 356 21.18 4.25 13.37
CA VAL A 356 22.24 3.31 12.97
C VAL A 356 23.61 3.93 13.14
N SER A 357 24.62 3.11 13.45
CA SER A 357 26.00 3.55 13.63
C SER A 357 26.82 3.55 12.33
N SER A 358 26.34 2.88 11.29
CA SER A 358 27.05 2.80 10.01
C SER A 358 26.52 3.82 9.01
N GLY A 359 27.42 4.57 8.38
CA GLY A 359 27.11 5.46 7.25
C GLY A 359 26.95 4.75 5.91
N GLN A 360 27.09 3.43 5.88
CA GLN A 360 26.90 2.65 4.66
C GLN A 360 25.41 2.57 4.30
N ARG A 361 25.10 2.81 3.04
CA ARG A 361 23.73 2.84 2.53
C ARG A 361 22.99 1.54 2.78
N GLU A 362 23.65 0.41 2.61
CA GLU A 362 23.09 -0.92 2.83
C GLU A 362 22.62 -1.14 4.29
N ALA A 363 23.39 -0.62 5.24
CA ALA A 363 23.04 -0.70 6.65
C ALA A 363 21.79 0.16 6.95
N MET A 364 21.71 1.35 6.36
CA MET A 364 20.56 2.26 6.50
C MET A 364 19.29 1.68 5.85
N GLU A 365 19.39 1.13 4.64
CA GLU A 365 18.29 0.42 3.98
C GLU A 365 17.84 -0.81 4.79
N SER A 366 18.79 -1.62 5.28
CA SER A 366 18.48 -2.76 6.14
C SER A 366 17.71 -2.36 7.39
N GLN A 367 18.11 -1.27 8.04
CA GLN A 367 17.40 -0.75 9.21
C GLN A 367 16.02 -0.19 8.87
N PHE A 368 15.88 0.50 7.74
CA PHE A 368 14.57 0.94 7.25
C PHE A 368 13.61 -0.24 7.11
N TYR A 369 14.01 -1.34 6.45
CA TYR A 369 13.17 -2.53 6.30
C TYR A 369 12.87 -3.23 7.63
N LYS A 370 13.84 -3.30 8.54
CA LYS A 370 13.62 -3.86 9.89
C LYS A 370 12.60 -3.04 10.67
N LEU A 371 12.70 -1.72 10.60
CA LEU A 371 11.78 -0.81 11.27
C LEU A 371 10.37 -0.93 10.66
N GLN A 372 10.28 -0.93 9.34
CA GLN A 372 9.00 -1.08 8.64
C GLN A 372 8.24 -2.34 9.09
N LYS A 373 8.89 -3.51 9.12
CA LYS A 373 8.28 -4.77 9.59
C LYS A 373 7.73 -4.72 11.02
N ARG A 374 8.19 -3.78 11.83
CA ARG A 374 7.82 -3.67 13.26
C ARG A 374 6.77 -2.61 13.55
N VAL A 375 6.59 -1.64 12.63
CA VAL A 375 5.70 -0.49 12.83
C VAL A 375 4.62 -0.34 11.76
N SER A 376 4.58 -1.25 10.77
CA SER A 376 3.52 -1.35 9.75
C SER A 376 2.25 -1.88 10.36
#